data_c50ba761067b5b8066c313d0fa5c9fcc
#
_entry.id   c50ba761067b5b8066c313d0fa5c9fcc
#
_cell.length_a   1.000
_cell.length_b   1.000
_cell.length_c   1.000
_cell.angle_alpha   90.00
_cell.angle_beta   90.00
_cell.angle_gamma   90.00
#
_symmetry.space_group_name_H-M   'P 1'
#
loop_
_entity.id
_entity.type
_entity.pdbx_description
1 polymer ?
#
loop_
_entity_poly.entity_id
_entity_poly.type
_entity_poly.pdbx_seq_one_letter_code
_entity_poly.pdbx_strand_id
1 'polypeptide(L)'
;VFVFYSIRKRKKGSQTETIEERVDPYEEALLAIEELQGRKLKLEPKPFVFRLSEILRIYVQKRFQMPAMELTGEEFIVEIASNPFFSRNYEDLLRDFVDQGDRVKYSKEATETSQINLLLDSALFFVKDTNKRIEDQEQAKDDGGKLAPIKN
;
A
#
# COMPACT_ATOMS: atom_id res chain seq x y z
N VAL A 1 16.31 1.80 -18.01
CA VAL A 1 14.96 1.90 -18.55
C VAL A 1 14.09 2.78 -17.68
N PHE A 2 14.16 2.60 -16.41
CA PHE A 2 13.40 3.40 -15.46
C PHE A 2 13.76 4.87 -15.50
N VAL A 3 15.05 5.14 -15.46
CA VAL A 3 15.54 6.51 -15.46
C VAL A 3 15.12 7.22 -16.73
N PHE A 4 15.24 6.52 -17.84
CA PHE A 4 14.85 7.07 -19.14
C PHE A 4 13.36 7.39 -19.17
N TYR A 5 12.56 6.51 -18.65
CA TYR A 5 11.12 6.69 -18.61
C TYR A 5 10.74 7.91 -17.75
N SER A 6 11.38 8.05 -16.60
CA SER A 6 11.14 9.19 -15.74
C SER A 6 11.50 10.51 -16.40
N ILE A 7 12.60 10.51 -17.13
CA ILE A 7 13.03 11.71 -17.83
C ILE A 7 12.03 12.10 -18.92
N ARG A 8 11.55 11.11 -19.65
CA ARG A 8 10.53 11.36 -20.67
C ARG A 8 9.28 11.95 -20.05
N LYS A 9 8.90 11.41 -18.92
CA LYS A 9 7.72 11.88 -18.23
C LYS A 9 7.84 13.36 -17.88
N ARG A 10 8.99 13.76 -17.40
CA ARG A 10 9.20 15.15 -17.05
C ARG A 10 9.19 16.08 -18.24
N LYS A 11 9.66 15.61 -19.38
CA LYS A 11 9.71 16.45 -20.57
C LYS A 11 8.35 16.69 -21.18
N LYS A 12 7.44 15.81 -20.93
CA LYS A 12 6.17 15.82 -21.65
C LYS A 12 5.17 16.83 -21.16
N GLY A 13 5.56 17.96 -20.81
CA GLY A 13 4.57 18.93 -20.43
C GLY A 13 4.11 18.67 -19.02
N SER A 14 4.61 19.46 -18.26
CA SER A 14 4.44 19.42 -16.85
C SER A 14 2.99 19.49 -16.41
N GLN A 15 2.09 20.02 -17.22
CA GLN A 15 0.72 20.21 -16.73
C GLN A 15 -0.06 18.93 -16.55
N THR A 16 -0.07 18.08 -17.56
CA THR A 16 -0.81 16.82 -17.48
C THR A 16 -0.20 15.91 -16.43
N GLU A 17 1.12 15.85 -16.40
CA GLU A 17 1.81 15.02 -15.43
C GLU A 17 1.61 15.51 -14.01
N THR A 18 1.57 16.82 -13.82
CA THR A 18 1.35 17.37 -12.50
C THR A 18 0.00 16.95 -11.93
N ILE A 19 -1.02 16.90 -12.79
CA ILE A 19 -2.34 16.45 -12.37
C ILE A 19 -2.30 14.99 -11.97
N GLU A 20 -1.67 14.15 -12.79
CA GLU A 20 -1.56 12.73 -12.49
C GLU A 20 -0.74 12.46 -11.24
N GLU A 21 0.34 13.21 -11.06
CA GLU A 21 1.18 13.06 -9.88
C GLU A 21 0.50 13.49 -8.60
N ARG A 22 -0.57 14.25 -8.70
CA ARG A 22 -1.33 14.68 -7.55
C ARG A 22 -2.33 13.65 -7.08
N VAL A 23 -2.49 12.55 -7.79
CA VAL A 23 -3.37 11.50 -7.32
C VAL A 23 -2.76 10.93 -6.03
N ASP A 24 -3.51 11.06 -4.97
CA ASP A 24 -3.09 10.58 -3.66
C ASP A 24 -2.98 9.06 -3.70
N PRO A 25 -1.83 8.49 -3.35
CA PRO A 25 -1.68 7.03 -3.31
C PRO A 25 -2.71 6.35 -2.42
N TYR A 26 -3.14 7.01 -1.36
CA TYR A 26 -4.17 6.48 -0.47
C TYR A 26 -5.51 6.36 -1.20
N GLU A 27 -5.93 7.44 -1.87
CA GLU A 27 -7.16 7.42 -2.63
C GLU A 27 -7.12 6.40 -3.75
N GLU A 28 -5.99 6.33 -4.44
CA GLU A 28 -5.79 5.37 -5.52
C GLU A 28 -5.96 3.93 -4.99
N ALA A 29 -5.35 3.64 -3.85
CA ALA A 29 -5.42 2.31 -3.26
C ALA A 29 -6.86 1.96 -2.85
N LEU A 30 -7.55 2.90 -2.22
CA LEU A 30 -8.94 2.66 -1.79
C LEU A 30 -9.85 2.39 -2.99
N LEU A 31 -9.71 3.18 -4.04
CA LEU A 31 -10.52 2.98 -5.23
C LEU A 31 -10.23 1.63 -5.89
N ALA A 32 -8.97 1.26 -5.94
CA ALA A 32 -8.57 -0.03 -6.52
C ALA A 32 -9.12 -1.20 -5.71
N ILE A 33 -9.10 -1.10 -4.39
CA ILE A 33 -9.64 -2.15 -3.53
C ILE A 33 -11.16 -2.22 -3.68
N GLU A 34 -11.82 -1.07 -3.75
CA GLU A 34 -13.27 -1.02 -3.93
C GLU A 34 -13.68 -1.67 -5.25
N GLU A 35 -12.97 -1.34 -6.32
CA GLU A 35 -13.21 -1.97 -7.61
C GLU A 35 -13.02 -3.47 -7.55
N LEU A 36 -11.95 -3.91 -6.88
CA LEU A 36 -11.67 -5.32 -6.73
C LEU A 36 -12.76 -6.03 -5.93
N GLN A 37 -13.27 -5.40 -4.88
CA GLN A 37 -14.39 -5.93 -4.11
C GLN A 37 -15.64 -6.10 -4.97
N GLY A 38 -15.90 -5.16 -5.86
CA GLY A 38 -17.03 -5.23 -6.77
C GLY A 38 -16.93 -6.39 -7.74
N ARG A 39 -15.70 -6.89 -7.99
CA ARG A 39 -15.47 -8.01 -8.90
C ARG A 39 -15.25 -9.33 -8.17
N LYS A 40 -15.44 -9.34 -6.86
CA LYS A 40 -15.11 -10.49 -6.02
C LYS A 40 -15.79 -11.79 -6.45
N LEU A 41 -17.06 -11.71 -6.86
CA LEU A 41 -17.81 -12.89 -7.28
C LEU A 41 -17.44 -13.35 -8.69
N LYS A 42 -16.77 -12.50 -9.46
CA LYS A 42 -16.43 -12.80 -10.85
C LYS A 42 -15.00 -13.26 -11.04
N LEU A 43 -14.14 -12.98 -10.07
CA LEU A 43 -12.74 -13.36 -10.16
C LEU A 43 -12.46 -14.63 -9.38
N GLU A 44 -11.60 -15.46 -9.95
CA GLU A 44 -11.07 -16.60 -9.23
C GLU A 44 -10.22 -16.12 -8.05
N PRO A 45 -10.10 -16.94 -6.99
CA PRO A 45 -9.32 -16.54 -5.81
C PRO A 45 -7.88 -16.14 -6.11
N LYS A 46 -7.19 -16.87 -6.98
CA LYS A 46 -5.79 -16.57 -7.27
C LYS A 46 -5.59 -15.21 -7.92
N PRO A 47 -6.28 -14.89 -9.04
CA PRO A 47 -6.18 -13.57 -9.62
C PRO A 47 -6.59 -12.46 -8.65
N PHE A 48 -7.59 -12.72 -7.83
CA PHE A 48 -8.05 -11.76 -6.83
C PHE A 48 -6.91 -11.42 -5.87
N VAL A 49 -6.26 -12.44 -5.32
CA VAL A 49 -5.19 -12.24 -4.34
C VAL A 49 -3.96 -11.62 -4.97
N PHE A 50 -3.62 -12.00 -6.20
CA PHE A 50 -2.52 -11.36 -6.91
C PHE A 50 -2.78 -9.87 -7.08
N ARG A 51 -4.00 -9.50 -7.46
CA ARG A 51 -4.35 -8.10 -7.64
C ARG A 51 -4.33 -7.35 -6.31
N LEU A 52 -4.87 -7.94 -5.27
CA LEU A 52 -4.89 -7.32 -3.95
C LEU A 52 -3.47 -7.07 -3.45
N SER A 53 -2.59 -8.05 -3.62
CA SER A 53 -1.19 -7.90 -3.24
C SER A 53 -0.51 -6.78 -4.02
N GLU A 54 -0.81 -6.69 -5.30
CA GLU A 54 -0.27 -5.64 -6.16
C GLU A 54 -0.72 -4.26 -5.69
N ILE A 55 -1.99 -4.12 -5.39
CA ILE A 55 -2.54 -2.84 -4.90
C ILE A 55 -1.81 -2.40 -3.64
N LEU A 56 -1.63 -3.32 -2.70
CA LEU A 56 -0.96 -3.03 -1.45
C LEU A 56 0.48 -2.59 -1.68
N ARG A 57 1.20 -3.30 -2.55
CA ARG A 57 2.60 -2.97 -2.85
C ARG A 57 2.73 -1.64 -3.58
N ILE A 58 1.83 -1.35 -4.49
CA ILE A 58 1.84 -0.05 -5.18
C ILE A 58 1.62 1.07 -4.18
N TYR A 59 0.67 0.89 -3.26
CA TYR A 59 0.43 1.87 -2.22
C TYR A 59 1.70 2.13 -1.40
N VAL A 60 2.35 1.07 -0.92
CA VAL A 60 3.57 1.20 -0.14
C VAL A 60 4.68 1.87 -0.94
N GLN A 61 4.84 1.47 -2.19
CA GLN A 61 5.88 2.03 -3.03
C GLN A 61 5.71 3.53 -3.23
N LYS A 62 4.50 3.96 -3.51
CA LYS A 62 4.23 5.37 -3.78
C LYS A 62 4.19 6.21 -2.51
N ARG A 63 3.61 5.68 -1.46
CA ARG A 63 3.42 6.44 -0.23
C ARG A 63 4.68 6.53 0.61
N PHE A 64 5.50 5.49 0.60
CA PHE A 64 6.66 5.39 1.49
C PHE A 64 8.00 5.37 0.75
N GLN A 65 7.98 5.52 -0.57
CA GLN A 65 9.20 5.58 -1.37
C GLN A 65 10.03 4.30 -1.25
N MET A 66 9.36 3.16 -1.16
CA MET A 66 10.01 1.86 -1.06
C MET A 66 9.79 1.08 -2.36
N PRO A 67 10.76 0.30 -2.83
CA PRO A 67 10.60 -0.45 -4.09
C PRO A 67 9.79 -1.73 -3.89
N ALA A 68 8.59 -1.60 -3.33
CA ALA A 68 7.80 -2.74 -2.88
C ALA A 68 7.41 -3.71 -4.00
N MET A 69 7.23 -3.19 -5.21
CA MET A 69 6.86 -4.03 -6.35
C MET A 69 7.99 -4.96 -6.80
N GLU A 70 9.22 -4.65 -6.45
CA GLU A 70 10.39 -5.43 -6.85
C GLU A 70 10.80 -6.46 -5.80
N LEU A 71 10.19 -6.43 -4.64
CA LEU A 71 10.56 -7.29 -3.52
C LEU A 71 9.76 -8.58 -3.49
N THR A 72 10.39 -9.66 -3.04
CA THR A 72 9.66 -10.88 -2.71
C THR A 72 8.82 -10.62 -1.46
N GLY A 73 7.94 -11.55 -1.13
CA GLY A 73 7.13 -11.42 0.09
C GLY A 73 7.99 -11.26 1.33
N GLU A 74 9.02 -12.09 1.46
CA GLU A 74 9.90 -12.04 2.63
C GLU A 74 10.70 -10.73 2.67
N GLU A 75 11.23 -10.31 1.52
CA GLU A 75 11.94 -9.04 1.44
C GLU A 75 11.05 -7.86 1.79
N PHE A 76 9.80 -7.91 1.34
CA PHE A 76 8.84 -6.88 1.66
C PHE A 76 8.62 -6.75 3.17
N ILE A 77 8.45 -7.89 3.83
CA ILE A 77 8.26 -7.92 5.29
C ILE A 77 9.50 -7.35 6.00
N VAL A 78 10.70 -7.72 5.54
CA VAL A 78 11.93 -7.23 6.13
C VAL A 78 12.04 -5.71 5.99
N GLU A 79 11.71 -5.19 4.81
CA GLU A 79 11.75 -3.74 4.59
C GLU A 79 10.77 -3.00 5.50
N ILE A 80 9.56 -3.54 5.65
CA ILE A 80 8.57 -2.94 6.54
C ILE A 80 9.08 -2.96 7.98
N ALA A 81 9.63 -4.08 8.42
CA ALA A 81 10.12 -4.21 9.78
C ALA A 81 11.29 -3.28 10.07
N SER A 82 12.07 -2.96 9.04
CA SER A 82 13.24 -2.08 9.17
C SER A 82 12.89 -0.60 9.18
N ASN A 83 11.70 -0.25 8.77
CA ASN A 83 11.29 1.14 8.67
C ASN A 83 10.70 1.61 9.98
N PRO A 84 11.26 2.66 10.61
CA PRO A 84 10.78 3.11 11.92
C PRO A 84 9.31 3.52 11.95
N PHE A 85 8.77 3.98 10.82
CA PHE A 85 7.38 4.36 10.75
C PHE A 85 6.45 3.20 11.06
N PHE A 86 6.76 2.02 10.50
CA PHE A 86 5.84 0.89 10.60
C PHE A 86 5.89 0.20 11.95
N SER A 87 7.05 0.17 12.59
CA SER A 87 7.23 -0.52 13.87
C SER A 87 6.71 -1.97 13.81
N ARG A 88 6.62 -2.61 14.95
CA ARG A 88 6.19 -4.00 15.00
C ARG A 88 4.69 -4.19 14.78
N ASN A 89 3.94 -3.11 14.86
CA ASN A 89 2.48 -3.20 14.73
C ASN A 89 2.03 -3.73 13.38
N TYR A 90 2.80 -3.47 12.33
CA TYR A 90 2.42 -3.89 11.00
C TYR A 90 3.14 -5.14 10.53
N GLU A 91 4.23 -5.51 11.19
CA GLU A 91 5.00 -6.67 10.76
C GLU A 91 4.16 -7.95 10.79
N ASP A 92 3.49 -8.18 11.91
CA ASP A 92 2.68 -9.39 12.07
C ASP A 92 1.51 -9.41 11.09
N LEU A 93 0.86 -8.26 10.92
CA LEU A 93 -0.25 -8.15 10.00
C LEU A 93 0.17 -8.47 8.56
N LEU A 94 1.29 -7.90 8.13
CA LEU A 94 1.77 -8.12 6.77
C LEU A 94 2.36 -9.50 6.58
N ARG A 95 3.01 -10.05 7.60
CA ARG A 95 3.49 -11.42 7.54
C ARG A 95 2.34 -12.38 7.34
N ASP A 96 1.28 -12.20 8.11
CA ASP A 96 0.10 -13.03 7.97
C ASP A 96 -0.56 -12.82 6.61
N PHE A 97 -0.64 -11.58 6.16
CA PHE A 97 -1.19 -11.28 4.82
C PHE A 97 -0.41 -11.99 3.72
N VAL A 98 0.92 -11.92 3.76
CA VAL A 98 1.76 -12.56 2.77
C VAL A 98 1.61 -14.08 2.83
N ASP A 99 1.63 -14.64 4.04
CA ASP A 99 1.51 -16.09 4.20
C ASP A 99 0.17 -16.61 3.71
N GLN A 100 -0.92 -15.95 4.07
CA GLN A 100 -2.25 -16.34 3.63
C GLN A 100 -2.42 -16.13 2.13
N GLY A 101 -1.87 -15.03 1.62
CA GLY A 101 -1.89 -14.78 0.19
C GLY A 101 -1.15 -15.85 -0.61
N ASP A 102 0.01 -16.26 -0.12
CA ASP A 102 0.78 -17.29 -0.78
C ASP A 102 0.06 -18.64 -0.76
N ARG A 103 -0.65 -18.93 0.32
CA ARG A 103 -1.45 -20.16 0.36
C ARG A 103 -2.50 -20.16 -0.72
N VAL A 104 -3.18 -19.05 -0.93
CA VAL A 104 -4.18 -18.96 -2.00
C VAL A 104 -3.52 -19.04 -3.37
N LYS A 105 -2.42 -18.32 -3.56
CA LYS A 105 -1.74 -18.26 -4.86
C LYS A 105 -1.22 -19.62 -5.31
N TYR A 106 -0.69 -20.40 -4.38
CA TYR A 106 0.04 -21.63 -4.72
C TYR A 106 -0.63 -22.91 -4.27
N SER A 107 -1.79 -22.81 -3.63
CA SER A 107 -2.53 -23.99 -3.21
C SER A 107 -3.32 -24.59 -4.37
N LYS A 108 -3.47 -25.90 -4.35
CA LYS A 108 -4.34 -26.61 -5.29
C LYS A 108 -5.74 -26.78 -4.71
N GLU A 109 -5.91 -26.47 -3.44
CA GLU A 109 -7.19 -26.63 -2.78
C GLU A 109 -8.09 -25.41 -3.03
N ALA A 110 -9.39 -25.62 -2.87
CA ALA A 110 -10.35 -24.53 -3.00
C ALA A 110 -10.16 -23.53 -1.86
N THR A 111 -10.28 -22.25 -2.20
CA THR A 111 -10.15 -21.17 -1.25
C THR A 111 -11.54 -20.78 -0.74
N GLU A 112 -11.68 -20.65 0.56
CA GLU A 112 -12.93 -20.24 1.15
C GLU A 112 -13.10 -18.74 1.07
N THR A 113 -14.36 -18.30 1.00
CA THR A 113 -14.71 -16.88 0.96
C THR A 113 -14.18 -16.15 2.18
N SER A 114 -14.19 -16.82 3.34
CA SER A 114 -13.69 -16.23 4.58
C SER A 114 -12.21 -15.86 4.48
N GLN A 115 -11.41 -16.66 3.79
CA GLN A 115 -10.00 -16.36 3.60
C GLN A 115 -9.81 -15.11 2.75
N ILE A 116 -10.60 -14.98 1.70
CA ILE A 116 -10.57 -13.80 0.83
C ILE A 116 -10.96 -12.55 1.62
N ASN A 117 -12.01 -12.66 2.43
CA ASN A 117 -12.47 -11.54 3.23
C ASN A 117 -11.43 -11.09 4.26
N LEU A 118 -10.74 -12.05 4.87
CA LEU A 118 -9.67 -11.72 5.81
C LEU A 118 -8.53 -10.95 5.13
N LEU A 119 -8.16 -11.37 3.93
CA LEU A 119 -7.12 -10.68 3.18
C LEU A 119 -7.55 -9.27 2.80
N LEU A 120 -8.81 -9.10 2.37
CA LEU A 120 -9.36 -7.77 2.08
C LEU A 120 -9.33 -6.88 3.31
N ASP A 121 -9.80 -7.40 4.43
CA ASP A 121 -9.84 -6.63 5.68
C ASP A 121 -8.44 -6.20 6.11
N SER A 122 -7.47 -7.10 6.00
CA SER A 122 -6.09 -6.79 6.37
C SER A 122 -5.51 -5.69 5.48
N ALA A 123 -5.75 -5.78 4.17
CA ALA A 123 -5.25 -4.78 3.24
C ALA A 123 -5.89 -3.42 3.50
N LEU A 124 -7.21 -3.39 3.71
CA LEU A 124 -7.92 -2.16 4.02
C LEU A 124 -7.43 -1.55 5.32
N PHE A 125 -7.28 -2.38 6.34
CA PHE A 125 -6.80 -1.89 7.62
C PHE A 125 -5.42 -1.28 7.48
N PHE A 126 -4.53 -1.97 6.79
CA PHE A 126 -3.16 -1.47 6.62
C PHE A 126 -3.15 -0.10 5.92
N VAL A 127 -3.88 0.00 4.82
CA VAL A 127 -3.91 1.25 4.04
C VAL A 127 -4.50 2.38 4.86
N LYS A 128 -5.64 2.14 5.50
CA LYS A 128 -6.32 3.19 6.27
C LYS A 128 -5.53 3.59 7.50
N ASP A 129 -5.00 2.62 8.22
CA ASP A 129 -4.31 2.90 9.46
C ASP A 129 -2.98 3.63 9.22
N THR A 130 -2.21 3.20 8.23
CA THR A 130 -0.96 3.88 7.91
C THR A 130 -1.20 5.30 7.42
N ASN A 131 -2.23 5.50 6.62
CA ASN A 131 -2.55 6.84 6.15
C ASN A 131 -2.94 7.76 7.30
N LYS A 132 -3.76 7.24 8.22
CA LYS A 132 -4.15 8.01 9.39
C LYS A 132 -2.94 8.40 10.22
N ARG A 133 -2.01 7.48 10.42
CA ARG A 133 -0.80 7.78 11.19
C ARG A 133 0.07 8.83 10.53
N ILE A 134 0.15 8.80 9.20
CA ILE A 134 0.90 9.84 8.49
C ILE A 134 0.25 11.20 8.73
N GLU A 135 -1.07 11.27 8.60
CA GLU A 135 -1.80 12.51 8.81
C GLU A 135 -1.63 13.02 10.24
N ASP A 136 -1.70 12.12 11.21
CA ASP A 136 -1.50 12.48 12.61
C ASP A 136 -0.10 13.02 12.87
N GLN A 137 0.91 12.43 12.23
CA GLN A 137 2.29 12.88 12.37
C GLN A 137 2.49 14.25 11.72
N GLU A 138 1.88 14.47 10.58
CA GLU A 138 1.94 15.76 9.90
C GLU A 138 1.26 16.84 10.74
N GLN A 139 0.13 16.52 11.33
CA GLN A 139 -0.60 17.44 12.20
C GLN A 139 0.24 17.78 13.44
N ALA A 140 0.87 16.80 14.03
CA ALA A 140 1.72 17.02 15.20
C ALA A 140 2.90 17.94 14.89
N LYS A 141 3.48 17.81 13.70
CA LYS A 141 4.56 18.68 13.27
C LYS A 141 4.10 20.13 13.13
N ASP A 142 2.91 20.33 12.54
CA ASP A 142 2.34 21.65 12.39
C ASP A 142 2.06 22.28 13.75
N ASP A 143 1.47 21.50 14.64
CA ASP A 143 1.17 21.99 15.99
C ASP A 143 2.45 22.30 16.76
N GLY A 144 3.46 21.45 16.62
CA GLY A 144 4.76 21.70 17.24
C GLY A 144 5.43 22.95 16.70
N GLY A 145 5.32 23.17 15.40
CA GLY A 145 5.85 24.37 14.79
C GLY A 145 5.14 25.62 15.23
N LYS A 146 3.86 25.55 15.44
CA LYS A 146 3.07 26.67 15.91
C LYS A 146 3.36 27.01 17.36
N LEU A 147 3.66 26.01 18.15
CA LEU A 147 3.91 26.22 19.58
C LEU A 147 5.30 26.74 19.88
N ALA A 148 6.25 26.43 19.01
CA ALA A 148 7.65 26.81 19.26
C ALA A 148 7.86 28.30 19.47
N PRO A 149 7.23 29.20 18.69
CA PRO A 149 7.43 30.64 18.91
C PRO A 149 6.82 31.18 20.20
N ILE A 150 5.96 30.44 20.82
CA ILE A 150 5.22 30.94 21.98
C ILE A 150 6.00 30.79 23.27
N LYS A 151 7.06 30.02 23.25
CA LYS A 151 7.81 29.71 24.45
C LYS A 151 8.77 30.81 24.89
N ASN A 152 8.80 31.91 24.22
CA ASN A 152 9.61 33.04 24.63
C ASN A 152 8.90 33.86 25.66
#